data_764c872c73f60f670b62e254125cfb93
#
_entry.id   764c872c73f60f670b62e254125cfb93
#
_cell.length_a   1.000
_cell.length_b   1.000
_cell.length_c   1.000
_cell.angle_alpha   90.00
_cell.angle_beta   90.00
_cell.angle_gamma   90.00
#
_symmetry.space_group_name_H-M   'P 1'
#
loop_
_entity.id
_entity.type
_entity.pdbx_description
1 polymer ?
#
loop_
_entity_poly.entity_id
_entity_poly.type
_entity_poly.pdbx_seq_one_letter_code
_entity_poly.pdbx_strand_id
1 'polypeptide(L)'
;RLLEPGYGYVRISTFQADTGSDFARHLGQLKQQSGDGLRGLVLDVRNNPGGLLTAAVQVADDLLDDGDIVSTRGRLSISDSHFKATPGDLLPGVPVVMLVDAGSASASEVLAGALRDNQRARIIGSRTFGKGSVQTVLPLDNGDSVKLTTARYYTPSGRSIQAVGITP
;
A
#
# COMPACT_ATOMS: atom_id res chain seq x y z
N ARG A 1 -5.48 14.11 -10.50
CA ARG A 1 -6.35 14.80 -11.48
C ARG A 1 -7.70 14.11 -11.61
N LEU A 2 -8.69 14.83 -12.10
CA LEU A 2 -9.96 14.24 -12.50
C LEU A 2 -9.83 13.63 -13.89
N LEU A 3 -10.34 12.40 -14.06
CA LEU A 3 -10.50 11.77 -15.38
C LEU A 3 -11.73 12.34 -16.08
N GLU A 4 -12.80 12.51 -15.31
CA GLU A 4 -14.05 13.16 -15.66
C GLU A 4 -14.72 13.63 -14.38
N PRO A 5 -15.80 14.43 -14.42
CA PRO A 5 -16.42 14.94 -13.19
C PRO A 5 -16.81 13.81 -12.24
N GLY A 6 -16.29 13.87 -11.02
CA GLY A 6 -16.54 12.90 -9.97
C GLY A 6 -15.60 11.68 -9.95
N TYR A 7 -14.70 11.53 -10.93
CA TYR A 7 -13.79 10.39 -11.00
C TYR A 7 -12.35 10.84 -10.94
N GLY A 8 -11.70 10.55 -9.81
CA GLY A 8 -10.32 10.95 -9.53
C GLY A 8 -9.31 9.89 -9.98
N TYR A 9 -8.12 10.38 -10.30
CA TYR A 9 -6.95 9.55 -10.61
C TYR A 9 -5.77 10.03 -9.79
N VAL A 10 -5.17 9.11 -9.03
CA VAL A 10 -3.96 9.36 -8.26
C VAL A 10 -2.92 8.30 -8.63
N ARG A 11 -1.73 8.74 -8.99
CA ARG A 11 -0.58 7.87 -9.22
C ARG A 11 0.41 8.01 -8.08
N ILE A 12 0.84 6.87 -7.53
CA ILE A 12 1.94 6.80 -6.59
C ILE A 12 3.08 6.08 -7.28
N SER A 13 4.17 6.78 -7.59
CA SER A 13 5.31 6.19 -8.31
C SER A 13 6.31 5.50 -7.38
N THR A 14 6.46 6.00 -6.15
CA THR A 14 7.24 5.38 -5.07
C THR A 14 6.64 5.76 -3.73
N PHE A 15 7.01 5.04 -2.67
CA PHE A 15 6.58 5.36 -1.31
C PHE A 15 7.70 6.03 -0.54
N GLN A 16 7.52 7.30 -0.26
CA GLN A 16 8.46 8.16 0.47
C GLN A 16 7.84 8.69 1.76
N ALA A 17 8.62 9.37 2.58
CA ALA A 17 8.17 9.87 3.89
C ALA A 17 6.95 10.79 3.80
N ASP A 18 6.82 11.57 2.73
CA ASP A 18 5.74 12.53 2.51
C ASP A 18 4.57 11.98 1.68
N THR A 19 4.67 10.75 1.18
CA THR A 19 3.63 10.17 0.29
C THR A 19 2.26 10.14 0.96
N GLY A 20 2.19 9.77 2.24
CA GLY A 20 0.91 9.70 2.95
C GLY A 20 0.23 11.07 3.06
N SER A 21 0.97 12.09 3.46
CA SER A 21 0.43 13.46 3.56
C SER A 21 0.06 14.03 2.20
N ASP A 22 0.88 13.78 1.18
CA ASP A 22 0.58 14.19 -0.19
C ASP A 22 -0.67 13.50 -0.73
N PHE A 23 -0.83 12.21 -0.46
CA PHE A 23 -2.02 11.46 -0.86
C PHE A 23 -3.29 12.06 -0.26
N ALA A 24 -3.31 12.31 1.04
CA ALA A 24 -4.45 12.92 1.72
C ALA A 24 -4.77 14.31 1.15
N ARG A 25 -3.75 15.12 0.89
CA ARG A 25 -3.89 16.44 0.30
C ARG A 25 -4.49 16.37 -1.10
N HIS A 26 -4.01 15.48 -1.94
CA HIS A 26 -4.55 15.29 -3.29
C HIS A 26 -6.00 14.79 -3.28
N LEU A 27 -6.36 13.90 -2.36
CA LEU A 27 -7.76 13.49 -2.19
C LEU A 27 -8.65 14.68 -1.83
N GLY A 28 -8.20 15.54 -0.92
CA GLY A 28 -8.93 16.75 -0.56
C GLY A 28 -9.16 17.67 -1.75
N GLN A 29 -8.13 17.86 -2.58
CA GLN A 29 -8.23 18.67 -3.80
C GLN A 29 -9.20 18.05 -4.81
N LEU A 30 -9.18 16.76 -5.02
CA LEU A 30 -10.08 16.06 -5.94
C LEU A 30 -11.53 16.17 -5.46
N LYS A 31 -11.77 16.06 -4.16
CA LYS A 31 -13.12 16.24 -3.58
C LYS A 31 -13.64 17.65 -3.84
N GLN A 32 -12.82 18.68 -3.67
CA GLN A 32 -13.18 20.07 -3.97
C GLN A 32 -13.49 20.27 -5.45
N GLN A 33 -12.64 19.74 -6.33
CA GLN A 33 -12.81 19.88 -7.78
C GLN A 33 -14.05 19.18 -8.29
N SER A 34 -14.53 18.18 -7.58
CA SER A 34 -15.69 17.39 -7.98
C SER A 34 -17.03 18.04 -7.61
N GLY A 35 -17.02 19.09 -6.81
CA GLY A 35 -18.25 19.77 -6.36
C GLY A 35 -19.13 18.88 -5.49
N ASP A 36 -19.89 17.99 -6.10
CA ASP A 36 -20.80 17.05 -5.42
C ASP A 36 -20.09 15.85 -4.76
N GLY A 37 -18.76 15.85 -4.77
CA GLY A 37 -17.93 14.79 -4.21
C GLY A 37 -17.46 13.77 -5.26
N LEU A 38 -16.53 12.93 -4.85
CA LEU A 38 -16.00 11.86 -5.70
C LEU A 38 -17.01 10.70 -5.80
N ARG A 39 -17.13 10.17 -7.00
CA ARG A 39 -17.94 8.97 -7.30
C ARG A 39 -17.07 7.73 -7.47
N GLY A 40 -15.78 7.90 -7.65
CA GLY A 40 -14.82 6.82 -7.79
C GLY A 40 -13.41 7.36 -7.78
N LEU A 41 -12.46 6.46 -7.43
CA LEU A 41 -11.03 6.75 -7.42
C LEU A 41 -10.29 5.64 -8.15
N VAL A 42 -9.39 6.02 -9.05
CA VAL A 42 -8.40 5.13 -9.65
C VAL A 42 -7.06 5.42 -8.98
N LEU A 43 -6.52 4.42 -8.29
CA LEU A 43 -5.24 4.47 -7.62
C LEU A 43 -4.23 3.65 -8.42
N ASP A 44 -3.22 4.29 -8.99
CA ASP A 44 -2.29 3.67 -9.92
C ASP A 44 -0.93 3.47 -9.27
N VAL A 45 -0.54 2.21 -9.09
CA VAL A 45 0.79 1.82 -8.59
C VAL A 45 1.54 0.93 -9.58
N ARG A 46 1.20 1.02 -10.86
CA ARG A 46 1.95 0.31 -11.89
C ARG A 46 3.38 0.82 -11.93
N ASN A 47 4.33 -0.11 -12.11
CA ASN A 47 5.78 0.17 -12.10
C ASN A 47 6.29 0.85 -10.81
N ASN A 48 5.55 0.73 -9.71
CA ASN A 48 5.98 1.24 -8.41
C ASN A 48 6.74 0.15 -7.65
N PRO A 49 8.06 0.28 -7.49
CA PRO A 49 8.88 -0.76 -6.86
C PRO A 49 8.75 -0.81 -5.34
N GLY A 50 7.96 0.08 -4.75
CA GLY A 50 7.76 0.15 -3.31
C GLY A 50 8.38 1.39 -2.68
N GLY A 51 9.05 1.18 -1.56
CA GLY A 51 9.64 2.22 -0.74
C GLY A 51 9.33 2.00 0.74
N LEU A 52 8.97 3.06 1.45
CA LEU A 52 8.70 2.98 2.89
C LEU A 52 7.39 2.25 3.19
N LEU A 53 7.48 1.21 4.03
CA LEU A 53 6.31 0.48 4.51
C LEU A 53 5.32 1.42 5.22
N THR A 54 5.82 2.31 6.07
CA THR A 54 4.98 3.22 6.86
C THR A 54 4.15 4.14 5.97
N ALA A 55 4.67 4.55 4.81
CA ALA A 55 3.93 5.36 3.84
C ALA A 55 2.77 4.56 3.21
N ALA A 56 3.02 3.30 2.85
CA ALA A 56 1.97 2.43 2.32
C ALA A 56 0.88 2.15 3.37
N VAL A 57 1.28 1.92 4.62
CA VAL A 57 0.35 1.73 5.74
C VAL A 57 -0.52 2.98 5.93
N GLN A 58 0.07 4.16 5.85
CA GLN A 58 -0.67 5.42 5.98
C GLN A 58 -1.69 5.62 4.86
N VAL A 59 -1.32 5.32 3.61
CA VAL A 59 -2.26 5.41 2.48
C VAL A 59 -3.39 4.39 2.64
N ALA A 60 -3.10 3.17 3.05
CA ALA A 60 -4.12 2.16 3.33
C ALA A 60 -5.06 2.62 4.43
N ASP A 61 -4.53 3.16 5.52
CA ASP A 61 -5.31 3.67 6.64
C ASP A 61 -6.25 4.81 6.22
N ASP A 62 -5.80 5.68 5.31
CA ASP A 62 -6.62 6.78 4.78
C ASP A 62 -7.85 6.28 4.01
N LEU A 63 -7.84 5.05 3.53
CA LEU A 63 -8.94 4.45 2.76
C LEU A 63 -9.70 3.36 3.52
N LEU A 64 -9.40 3.15 4.81
CA LEU A 64 -10.03 2.14 5.66
C LEU A 64 -10.54 2.78 6.95
N ASP A 65 -11.58 2.22 7.52
CA ASP A 65 -12.07 2.57 8.87
C ASP A 65 -11.58 1.59 9.92
N ASP A 66 -11.39 0.34 9.55
CA ASP A 66 -10.98 -0.73 10.44
C ASP A 66 -10.30 -1.85 9.65
N GLY A 67 -9.91 -2.88 10.34
CA GLY A 67 -9.31 -4.08 9.76
C GLY A 67 -7.79 -4.05 9.76
N ASP A 68 -7.22 -5.18 9.40
CA ASP A 68 -5.78 -5.34 9.32
C ASP A 68 -5.24 -4.74 8.02
N ILE A 69 -4.02 -4.24 8.07
CA ILE A 69 -3.32 -3.70 6.88
C ILE A 69 -2.24 -4.69 6.44
N VAL A 70 -1.32 -5.01 7.33
CA VAL A 70 -0.22 -5.93 7.06
C VAL A 70 0.34 -6.46 8.37
N SER A 71 0.88 -7.67 8.35
CA SER A 71 1.70 -8.19 9.43
C SER A 71 3.06 -8.62 8.91
N THR A 72 4.05 -8.60 9.80
CA THR A 72 5.37 -9.16 9.52
C THR A 72 5.63 -10.28 10.49
N ARG A 73 6.24 -11.35 10.01
CA ARG A 73 6.67 -12.49 10.83
C ARG A 73 8.07 -12.90 10.42
N GLY A 74 8.92 -13.13 11.42
CA GLY A 74 10.29 -13.58 11.22
C GLY A 74 10.62 -14.78 12.09
N ARG A 75 11.87 -15.21 12.04
CA ARG A 75 12.39 -16.29 12.87
C ARG A 75 12.32 -15.98 14.36
N LEU A 76 12.59 -14.71 14.69
CA LEU A 76 12.51 -14.22 16.06
C LEU A 76 11.23 -13.42 16.21
N SER A 77 10.53 -13.62 17.31
CA SER A 77 9.26 -12.91 17.59
C SER A 77 9.43 -11.39 17.65
N ILE A 78 10.63 -10.90 17.92
CA ILE A 78 10.93 -9.47 17.87
C ILE A 78 10.77 -8.87 16.47
N SER A 79 10.81 -9.71 15.43
CA SER A 79 10.56 -9.29 14.05
C SER A 79 9.08 -9.25 13.70
N ASP A 80 8.21 -9.65 14.61
CA ASP A 80 6.77 -9.69 14.37
C ASP A 80 6.18 -8.30 14.60
N SER A 81 5.39 -7.84 13.64
CA SER A 81 4.68 -6.57 13.71
C SER A 81 3.29 -6.74 13.13
N HIS A 82 2.37 -5.90 13.57
CA HIS A 82 1.00 -5.93 13.11
C HIS A 82 0.48 -4.50 12.97
N PHE A 83 0.02 -4.16 11.79
CA PHE A 83 -0.52 -2.84 11.49
C PHE A 83 -2.02 -2.96 11.23
N LYS A 84 -2.80 -2.15 11.93
CA LYS A 84 -4.26 -2.08 11.78
C LYS A 84 -4.68 -0.69 11.34
N ALA A 85 -5.80 -0.62 10.62
CA ALA A 85 -6.43 0.64 10.29
C ALA A 85 -7.03 1.30 11.53
N THR A 86 -7.01 2.63 11.52
CA THR A 86 -7.69 3.48 12.50
C THR A 86 -8.96 4.07 11.88
N PRO A 87 -9.98 4.46 12.68
CA PRO A 87 -11.18 5.08 12.14
C PRO A 87 -10.88 6.33 11.33
N GLY A 88 -11.55 6.52 10.20
CA GLY A 88 -11.46 7.72 9.39
C GLY A 88 -11.12 7.48 7.92
N ASP A 89 -11.90 6.64 7.23
CA ASP A 89 -11.83 6.55 5.77
C ASP A 89 -12.11 7.93 5.16
N LEU A 90 -11.15 8.44 4.38
CA LEU A 90 -11.27 9.77 3.74
C LEU A 90 -12.26 9.80 2.60
N LEU A 91 -12.61 8.63 2.05
CA LEU A 91 -13.55 8.48 0.94
C LEU A 91 -14.64 7.44 1.28
N PRO A 92 -15.42 7.65 2.38
CA PRO A 92 -16.39 6.63 2.78
C PRO A 92 -17.43 6.39 1.69
N GLY A 93 -17.64 5.12 1.35
CA GLY A 93 -18.59 4.70 0.34
C GLY A 93 -18.17 4.93 -1.11
N VAL A 94 -17.01 5.54 -1.37
CA VAL A 94 -16.53 5.78 -2.73
C VAL A 94 -15.81 4.53 -3.27
N PRO A 95 -16.23 3.98 -4.42
CA PRO A 95 -15.54 2.86 -5.03
C PRO A 95 -14.09 3.20 -5.40
N VAL A 96 -13.17 2.28 -5.12
CA VAL A 96 -11.75 2.41 -5.45
C VAL A 96 -11.34 1.26 -6.36
N VAL A 97 -10.66 1.61 -7.44
CA VAL A 97 -9.98 0.67 -8.34
C VAL A 97 -8.48 0.92 -8.23
N MET A 98 -7.72 -0.15 -8.04
CA MET A 98 -6.26 -0.06 -7.95
C MET A 98 -5.60 -0.76 -9.12
N LEU A 99 -4.76 -0.05 -9.85
CA LEU A 99 -4.04 -0.58 -11.00
C LEU A 99 -2.67 -1.09 -10.58
N VAL A 100 -2.38 -2.33 -10.91
CA VAL A 100 -1.12 -3.01 -10.59
C VAL A 100 -0.53 -3.71 -11.82
N ASP A 101 0.76 -3.98 -11.79
CA ASP A 101 1.45 -4.77 -12.81
C ASP A 101 2.64 -5.53 -12.21
N ALA A 102 3.38 -6.22 -13.07
CA ALA A 102 4.55 -6.98 -12.65
C ALA A 102 5.67 -6.12 -12.04
N GLY A 103 5.65 -4.81 -12.27
CA GLY A 103 6.58 -3.85 -11.66
C GLY A 103 6.12 -3.33 -10.31
N SER A 104 4.90 -3.64 -9.88
CA SER A 104 4.40 -3.28 -8.55
C SER A 104 4.99 -4.23 -7.51
N ALA A 105 5.77 -3.70 -6.57
CA ALA A 105 6.53 -4.52 -5.65
C ALA A 105 6.56 -3.94 -4.23
N SER A 106 6.82 -4.80 -3.24
CA SER A 106 7.09 -4.43 -1.84
C SER A 106 5.94 -3.63 -1.22
N ALA A 107 6.15 -2.36 -0.85
CA ALA A 107 5.13 -1.51 -0.24
C ALA A 107 3.88 -1.37 -1.11
N SER A 108 4.02 -1.37 -2.44
CA SER A 108 2.88 -1.38 -3.37
C SER A 108 2.02 -2.63 -3.19
N GLU A 109 2.65 -3.77 -2.96
CA GLU A 109 1.95 -5.04 -2.75
C GLU A 109 1.27 -5.09 -1.38
N VAL A 110 1.89 -4.47 -0.38
CA VAL A 110 1.27 -4.30 0.95
C VAL A 110 -0.03 -3.49 0.83
N LEU A 111 0.01 -2.37 0.12
CA LEU A 111 -1.18 -1.54 -0.11
C LEU A 111 -2.26 -2.31 -0.88
N ALA A 112 -1.88 -2.98 -1.97
CA ALA A 112 -2.82 -3.76 -2.77
C ALA A 112 -3.46 -4.89 -1.97
N GLY A 113 -2.67 -5.62 -1.20
CA GLY A 113 -3.17 -6.70 -0.35
C GLY A 113 -4.11 -6.22 0.73
N ALA A 114 -3.78 -5.09 1.37
CA ALA A 114 -4.63 -4.49 2.39
C ALA A 114 -6.00 -4.07 1.83
N LEU A 115 -6.01 -3.36 0.71
CA LEU A 115 -7.26 -2.88 0.11
C LEU A 115 -8.09 -4.01 -0.49
N ARG A 116 -7.44 -5.02 -1.09
CA ARG A 116 -8.14 -6.19 -1.63
C ARG A 116 -8.77 -7.03 -0.53
N ASP A 117 -7.99 -7.39 0.48
CA ASP A 117 -8.43 -8.34 1.52
C ASP A 117 -9.48 -7.71 2.45
N ASN A 118 -9.48 -6.38 2.59
CA ASN A 118 -10.55 -5.65 3.28
C ASN A 118 -11.74 -5.32 2.36
N GLN A 119 -11.74 -5.80 1.12
CA GLN A 119 -12.79 -5.54 0.15
C GLN A 119 -13.04 -4.05 -0.10
N ARG A 120 -11.99 -3.24 0.08
CA ARG A 120 -12.08 -1.78 -0.11
C ARG A 120 -11.86 -1.35 -1.55
N ALA A 121 -10.99 -2.08 -2.27
CA ALA A 121 -10.67 -1.78 -3.65
C ALA A 121 -10.73 -3.03 -4.51
N ARG A 122 -11.04 -2.83 -5.78
CA ARG A 122 -10.89 -3.84 -6.83
C ARG A 122 -9.52 -3.69 -7.45
N ILE A 123 -8.75 -4.78 -7.47
CA ILE A 123 -7.41 -4.80 -8.05
C ILE A 123 -7.53 -5.19 -9.52
N ILE A 124 -6.93 -4.41 -10.41
CA ILE A 124 -6.99 -4.59 -11.86
C ILE A 124 -5.57 -4.54 -12.42
N GLY A 125 -5.28 -5.42 -13.36
CA GLY A 125 -4.00 -5.48 -14.06
C GLY A 125 -3.44 -6.88 -14.11
N SER A 126 -2.16 -7.03 -13.91
CA SER A 126 -1.46 -8.31 -13.87
C SER A 126 -0.89 -8.57 -12.48
N ARG A 127 -0.54 -9.84 -12.21
CA ARG A 127 0.06 -10.22 -10.94
C ARG A 127 1.30 -9.38 -10.62
N THR A 128 1.41 -8.92 -9.38
CA THR A 128 2.52 -8.11 -8.92
C THR A 128 3.82 -8.92 -8.76
N PHE A 129 4.92 -8.24 -8.49
CA PHE A 129 6.27 -8.81 -8.53
C PHE A 129 6.47 -9.98 -7.56
N GLY A 130 5.98 -9.88 -6.32
CA GLY A 130 6.16 -10.92 -5.30
C GLY A 130 7.34 -10.67 -4.38
N LYS A 131 7.61 -9.41 -4.05
CA LYS A 131 8.64 -9.04 -3.08
C LYS A 131 8.01 -8.72 -1.73
N GLY A 132 7.94 -9.73 -0.87
CA GLY A 132 7.32 -9.64 0.45
C GLY A 132 8.29 -9.89 1.60
N SER A 133 9.56 -9.58 1.44
CA SER A 133 10.58 -9.76 2.49
C SER A 133 10.99 -8.43 3.12
N VAL A 134 11.16 -8.45 4.45
CA VAL A 134 11.72 -7.35 5.22
C VAL A 134 13.22 -7.54 5.31
N GLN A 135 13.98 -6.54 4.92
CA GLN A 135 15.44 -6.58 5.01
C GLN A 135 15.93 -5.61 6.07
N THR A 136 16.85 -6.08 6.90
CA THR A 136 17.50 -5.27 7.92
C THR A 136 18.97 -5.09 7.55
N VAL A 137 19.45 -3.85 7.64
CA VAL A 137 20.85 -3.52 7.42
C VAL A 137 21.54 -3.50 8.78
N LEU A 138 22.53 -4.37 8.94
CA LEU A 138 23.32 -4.46 10.17
C LEU A 138 24.71 -3.89 9.90
N PRO A 139 25.10 -2.78 10.57
CA PRO A 139 26.46 -2.25 10.44
C PRO A 139 27.46 -3.19 11.13
N LEU A 140 28.64 -3.32 10.50
CA LEU A 140 29.75 -4.09 11.04
C LEU A 140 30.81 -3.15 11.62
N ASP A 141 31.68 -3.68 12.49
CA ASP A 141 32.72 -2.90 13.19
C ASP A 141 33.77 -2.28 12.24
N ASN A 142 33.94 -2.88 11.04
CA ASN A 142 34.87 -2.39 10.03
C ASN A 142 34.33 -1.31 9.12
N GLY A 143 33.11 -0.83 9.35
CA GLY A 143 32.43 0.16 8.51
C GLY A 143 31.60 -0.41 7.38
N ASP A 144 31.67 -1.72 7.14
CA ASP A 144 30.79 -2.41 6.20
C ASP A 144 29.41 -2.65 6.81
N SER A 145 28.48 -3.12 6.01
CA SER A 145 27.14 -3.51 6.47
C SER A 145 26.70 -4.81 5.81
N VAL A 146 25.84 -5.53 6.53
CA VAL A 146 25.23 -6.76 6.02
C VAL A 146 23.72 -6.52 5.91
N LYS A 147 23.17 -6.87 4.75
CA LYS A 147 21.73 -6.81 4.49
C LYS A 147 21.14 -8.20 4.61
N LEU A 148 20.29 -8.40 5.60
CA LEU A 148 19.68 -9.69 5.90
C LEU A 148 18.17 -9.63 5.80
N THR A 149 17.56 -10.68 5.26
CA THR A 149 16.12 -10.88 5.33
C THR A 149 15.76 -11.37 6.73
N THR A 150 15.00 -10.57 7.47
CA THR A 150 14.66 -10.83 8.87
C THR A 150 13.19 -11.22 9.06
N ALA A 151 12.31 -10.90 8.11
CA ALA A 151 10.88 -11.19 8.21
C ALA A 151 10.24 -11.22 6.83
N ARG A 152 8.97 -11.65 6.79
CA ARG A 152 8.13 -11.61 5.59
C ARG A 152 6.85 -10.85 5.87
N TYR A 153 6.31 -10.22 4.83
CA TYR A 153 5.01 -9.55 4.87
C TYR A 153 3.89 -10.54 4.60
N TYR A 154 2.79 -10.38 5.36
CA TYR A 154 1.56 -11.15 5.19
C TYR A 154 0.40 -10.18 5.03
N THR A 155 -0.49 -10.48 4.08
CA THR A 155 -1.72 -9.72 3.88
C THR A 155 -2.72 -9.96 5.02
N PRO A 156 -3.80 -9.17 5.12
CA PRO A 156 -4.82 -9.38 6.16
C PRO A 156 -5.41 -10.79 6.18
N SER A 157 -5.51 -11.45 5.03
CA SER A 157 -5.97 -12.84 4.95
C SER A 157 -4.93 -13.87 5.40
N GLY A 158 -3.71 -13.43 5.76
CA GLY A 158 -2.62 -14.30 6.21
C GLY A 158 -1.75 -14.88 5.10
N ARG A 159 -1.95 -14.45 3.85
CA ARG A 159 -1.14 -14.93 2.71
C ARG A 159 0.20 -14.21 2.66
N SER A 160 1.26 -14.97 2.39
CA SER A 160 2.58 -14.39 2.14
C SER A 160 2.61 -13.70 0.78
N ILE A 161 3.26 -12.53 0.74
CA ILE A 161 3.50 -11.80 -0.51
C ILE A 161 4.71 -12.37 -1.25
N GLN A 162 5.71 -12.88 -0.50
CA GLN A 162 6.99 -13.33 -1.07
C GLN A 162 6.78 -14.44 -2.10
N ALA A 163 7.31 -14.23 -3.31
CA ALA A 163 7.28 -15.12 -4.44
C ALA A 163 5.86 -15.42 -4.99
N VAL A 164 4.81 -14.92 -4.36
CA VAL A 164 3.41 -15.13 -4.75
C VAL A 164 2.84 -13.88 -5.42
N GLY A 165 3.14 -12.70 -4.87
CA GLY A 165 2.57 -11.43 -5.31
C GLY A 165 1.10 -11.30 -4.96
N ILE A 166 0.49 -10.27 -5.51
CA ILE A 166 -0.94 -10.00 -5.41
C ILE A 166 -1.56 -10.29 -6.78
N THR A 167 -2.54 -11.16 -6.81
CA THR A 167 -3.29 -11.48 -8.04
C THR A 167 -4.55 -10.63 -8.09
N PRO A 168 -4.77 -9.92 -9.21
CA PRO A 168 -5.98 -9.12 -9.41
C PRO A 168 -7.26 -9.93 -9.36
#